data_b47c5bd1a7651ab98177775052c2e704
#
_entry.id   b47c5bd1a7651ab98177775052c2e704
#
_cell.length_a   1.000
_cell.length_b   1.000
_cell.length_c   1.000
_cell.angle_alpha   90.00
_cell.angle_beta   90.00
_cell.angle_gamma   90.00
#
_symmetry.space_group_name_H-M   'P 1'
#
loop_
_entity.id
_entity.type
_entity.pdbx_description
1 polymer ?
#
loop_
_entity_poly.entity_id
_entity_poly.type
_entity_poly.pdbx_seq_one_letter_code
_entity_poly.pdbx_strand_id
1 'polypeptide(L)'
;WEIENEVRANVPMIYYHVWDNFPAPMFNGRFYRSTDKVVCISKVTEQIVGISAPEVDRCYLPHAVNSSIFKHLKDPEELSRVQSLKQDIIGMSAPEFKNNNKKIFFWNNRNARRKQSGTLIWWFKEWLDKVGHDKATLLMHTDSRDPHGQDLPHLIEHLGVGNGQVLISENKIPPEDLARMYNVADWTINISDAEGFGLATLESLSCGTPIIVNMTGGLQEQVTDGTNWFGFGIEPTSKTVIGSLQVPYIYEDRISQADFEKYMTKALKTSKKAYTNMSKQGQKHVKDNYNFETYENEWVKTMDEFTEQKGSWETRKGYKQWHLMEVA
;
A
#
# COMPACT_ATOMS: atom_id res chain seq x y z
N TRP A 1 8.53 -3.28 25.04
CA TRP A 1 9.79 -3.99 25.08
C TRP A 1 10.53 -3.85 26.41
N GLU A 2 10.42 -2.74 27.11
CA GLU A 2 11.13 -2.47 28.38
C GLU A 2 10.76 -3.45 29.50
N ILE A 3 9.53 -3.92 29.50
CA ILE A 3 8.98 -4.87 30.50
C ILE A 3 8.77 -6.29 29.94
N GLU A 4 9.38 -6.59 28.77
CA GLU A 4 9.12 -7.86 28.07
C GLU A 4 9.42 -9.08 28.94
N ASN A 5 10.50 -9.05 29.73
CA ASN A 5 10.90 -10.15 30.57
C ASN A 5 9.88 -10.46 31.69
N GLU A 6 9.17 -9.44 32.17
CA GLU A 6 8.12 -9.59 33.17
C GLU A 6 6.83 -10.13 32.51
N VAL A 7 6.45 -9.55 31.37
CA VAL A 7 5.25 -9.92 30.63
C VAL A 7 5.38 -11.33 30.04
N ARG A 8 6.49 -11.59 29.35
CA ARG A 8 6.75 -12.83 28.63
C ARG A 8 6.89 -14.06 29.52
N ALA A 9 7.30 -13.85 30.80
CA ALA A 9 7.30 -14.90 31.79
C ALA A 9 5.89 -15.47 32.06
N ASN A 10 4.86 -14.64 31.87
CA ASN A 10 3.48 -14.98 32.19
C ASN A 10 2.61 -15.14 30.92
N VAL A 11 2.87 -14.34 29.88
CA VAL A 11 2.04 -14.31 28.66
C VAL A 11 2.93 -14.48 27.42
N PRO A 12 2.67 -15.48 26.56
CA PRO A 12 3.38 -15.59 25.28
C PRO A 12 3.03 -14.42 24.36
N MET A 13 4.01 -13.91 23.63
CA MET A 13 3.91 -12.68 22.83
C MET A 13 4.07 -12.96 21.34
N ILE A 14 3.11 -12.53 20.56
CA ILE A 14 3.20 -12.46 19.10
C ILE A 14 3.36 -10.99 18.67
N TYR A 15 4.28 -10.73 17.74
CA TYR A 15 4.47 -9.43 17.15
C TYR A 15 4.09 -9.44 15.67
N TYR A 16 2.98 -8.75 15.31
CA TYR A 16 2.59 -8.54 13.92
C TYR A 16 3.40 -7.39 13.34
N HIS A 17 4.29 -7.68 12.40
CA HIS A 17 5.37 -6.79 11.99
C HIS A 17 5.19 -6.28 10.56
N VAL A 18 5.52 -4.98 10.37
CA VAL A 18 5.26 -4.22 9.13
C VAL A 18 6.51 -3.53 8.56
N TRP A 19 7.72 -3.93 8.96
CA TRP A 19 8.95 -3.30 8.48
C TRP A 19 9.21 -3.65 7.01
N ASP A 20 9.49 -2.64 6.19
CA ASP A 20 9.51 -2.73 4.73
C ASP A 20 10.84 -2.25 4.10
N ASN A 21 11.79 -1.79 4.90
CA ASN A 21 12.99 -1.13 4.41
C ASN A 21 14.26 -1.95 4.65
N PHE A 22 15.12 -1.94 3.63
CA PHE A 22 16.52 -2.34 3.78
C PHE A 22 17.40 -1.14 4.17
N PRO A 23 18.64 -1.37 4.65
CA PRO A 23 19.22 -2.67 4.94
C PRO A 23 18.50 -3.35 6.10
N ALA A 24 18.57 -4.69 6.18
CA ALA A 24 17.96 -5.40 7.29
C ALA A 24 18.37 -4.78 8.63
N PRO A 25 17.43 -4.34 9.48
CA PRO A 25 17.73 -3.51 10.65
C PRO A 25 18.28 -4.37 11.77
N MET A 26 19.59 -4.63 11.76
CA MET A 26 20.27 -5.41 12.80
C MET A 26 20.04 -4.83 14.20
N PHE A 27 19.81 -3.52 14.31
CA PHE A 27 19.45 -2.83 15.54
C PHE A 27 18.04 -3.23 16.06
N ASN A 28 17.16 -3.78 15.21
CA ASN A 28 15.87 -4.33 15.62
C ASN A 28 15.96 -5.78 16.10
N GLY A 29 17.07 -6.47 15.92
CA GLY A 29 17.21 -7.88 16.28
C GLY A 29 16.83 -8.17 17.73
N ARG A 30 17.19 -7.27 18.68
CA ARG A 30 16.79 -7.37 20.08
C ARG A 30 15.27 -7.35 20.28
N PHE A 31 14.53 -6.55 19.53
CA PHE A 31 13.06 -6.47 19.61
C PHE A 31 12.40 -7.72 19.05
N TYR A 32 12.96 -8.31 17.99
CA TYR A 32 12.46 -9.57 17.45
C TYR A 32 12.69 -10.71 18.45
N ARG A 33 13.84 -10.76 19.13
CA ARG A 33 14.16 -11.73 20.19
C ARG A 33 13.31 -11.55 21.45
N SER A 34 12.75 -10.36 21.64
CA SER A 34 11.87 -10.05 22.78
C SER A 34 10.42 -10.50 22.55
N THR A 35 10.15 -11.30 21.53
CA THR A 35 8.84 -11.92 21.27
C THR A 35 9.00 -13.43 21.10
N ASP A 36 7.91 -14.17 21.23
CA ASP A 36 7.92 -15.62 21.04
C ASP A 36 7.68 -16.00 19.57
N LYS A 37 7.04 -15.10 18.80
CA LYS A 37 6.82 -15.27 17.35
C LYS A 37 6.66 -13.91 16.68
N VAL A 38 7.21 -13.77 15.47
CA VAL A 38 7.00 -12.61 14.60
C VAL A 38 6.13 -13.03 13.42
N VAL A 39 4.98 -12.40 13.25
CA VAL A 39 4.10 -12.58 12.10
C VAL A 39 4.35 -11.44 11.12
N CYS A 40 4.77 -11.75 9.90
CA CYS A 40 5.24 -10.77 8.93
C CYS A 40 4.17 -10.47 7.89
N ILE A 41 3.87 -9.18 7.70
CA ILE A 41 2.79 -8.72 6.82
C ILE A 41 3.10 -8.89 5.33
N SER A 42 4.37 -8.94 4.96
CA SER A 42 4.82 -9.13 3.57
C SER A 42 6.01 -10.08 3.51
N LYS A 43 6.30 -10.64 2.33
CA LYS A 43 7.47 -11.49 2.09
C LYS A 43 8.78 -10.73 2.32
N VAL A 44 8.80 -9.42 2.01
CA VAL A 44 9.95 -8.55 2.30
C VAL A 44 10.17 -8.43 3.80
N THR A 45 9.09 -8.24 4.59
CA THR A 45 9.17 -8.20 6.05
C THR A 45 9.72 -9.52 6.60
N GLU A 46 9.24 -10.66 6.11
CA GLU A 46 9.73 -11.99 6.54
C GLU A 46 11.22 -12.17 6.24
N GLN A 47 11.66 -11.78 5.04
CA GLN A 47 13.07 -11.80 4.65
C GLN A 47 13.93 -10.93 5.58
N ILE A 48 13.48 -9.72 5.88
CA ILE A 48 14.17 -8.76 6.75
C ILE A 48 14.32 -9.31 8.16
N VAL A 49 13.26 -9.86 8.75
CA VAL A 49 13.31 -10.51 10.07
C VAL A 49 14.25 -11.70 10.05
N GLY A 50 14.21 -12.52 9.00
CA GLY A 50 15.10 -13.66 8.83
C GLY A 50 16.58 -13.32 8.76
N ILE A 51 16.94 -12.14 8.24
CA ILE A 51 18.31 -11.63 8.22
C ILE A 51 18.69 -11.05 9.60
N SER A 52 17.80 -10.28 10.22
CA SER A 52 18.09 -9.55 11.45
C SER A 52 18.09 -10.41 12.71
N ALA A 53 17.30 -11.50 12.71
CA ALA A 53 17.16 -12.45 13.81
C ALA A 53 16.76 -13.83 13.28
N PRO A 54 17.68 -14.58 12.66
CA PRO A 54 17.38 -15.83 11.95
C PRO A 54 16.83 -16.93 12.85
N GLU A 55 17.12 -16.89 14.14
CA GLU A 55 16.67 -17.84 15.15
C GLU A 55 15.25 -17.62 15.66
N VAL A 56 14.64 -16.46 15.35
CA VAL A 56 13.29 -16.13 15.81
C VAL A 56 12.24 -16.88 14.99
N ASP A 57 11.29 -17.50 15.71
CA ASP A 57 10.13 -18.11 15.07
C ASP A 57 9.32 -17.04 14.33
N ARG A 58 9.10 -17.24 13.04
CA ARG A 58 8.38 -16.30 12.19
C ARG A 58 7.54 -17.00 11.14
N CYS A 59 6.51 -16.32 10.67
CA CYS A 59 5.72 -16.74 9.52
C CYS A 59 5.25 -15.52 8.71
N TYR A 60 5.01 -15.75 7.43
CA TYR A 60 4.33 -14.81 6.56
C TYR A 60 2.82 -14.97 6.71
N LEU A 61 2.12 -13.89 7.03
CA LEU A 61 0.67 -13.82 7.07
C LEU A 61 0.25 -12.43 6.61
N PRO A 62 -0.08 -12.27 5.32
CA PRO A 62 -0.43 -10.98 4.75
C PRO A 62 -1.79 -10.49 5.24
N HIS A 63 -2.03 -9.20 5.14
CA HIS A 63 -3.36 -8.63 5.35
C HIS A 63 -4.34 -9.10 4.27
N ALA A 64 -5.64 -8.89 4.54
CA ALA A 64 -6.71 -9.25 3.62
C ALA A 64 -7.58 -8.05 3.24
N VAL A 65 -8.32 -8.19 2.15
CA VAL A 65 -9.29 -7.21 1.67
C VAL A 65 -10.70 -7.78 1.80
N ASN A 66 -11.61 -6.96 2.32
CA ASN A 66 -13.02 -7.34 2.37
C ASN A 66 -13.66 -7.30 0.96
N SER A 67 -13.66 -8.46 0.29
CA SER A 67 -14.21 -8.61 -1.06
C SER A 67 -15.74 -8.53 -1.13
N SER A 68 -16.45 -8.46 -0.01
CA SER A 68 -17.89 -8.15 -0.02
C SER A 68 -18.15 -6.68 -0.33
N ILE A 69 -17.20 -5.81 0.07
CA ILE A 69 -17.23 -4.37 -0.15
C ILE A 69 -16.38 -3.99 -1.37
N PHE A 70 -15.07 -4.28 -1.32
CA PHE A 70 -14.13 -3.98 -2.41
C PHE A 70 -14.23 -5.06 -3.49
N LYS A 71 -15.09 -4.84 -4.46
CA LYS A 71 -15.34 -5.76 -5.57
C LYS A 71 -15.61 -5.00 -6.86
N HIS A 72 -15.41 -5.68 -7.98
CA HIS A 72 -15.83 -5.16 -9.26
C HIS A 72 -17.37 -5.11 -9.31
N LEU A 73 -17.91 -3.90 -9.40
CA LEU A 73 -19.35 -3.65 -9.40
C LEU A 73 -19.96 -4.11 -10.73
N LYS A 74 -21.06 -4.88 -10.65
CA LYS A 74 -21.77 -5.42 -11.81
C LYS A 74 -23.26 -5.14 -11.76
N ASP A 75 -23.76 -4.77 -10.60
CA ASP A 75 -25.16 -4.41 -10.43
C ASP A 75 -25.49 -3.16 -11.26
N PRO A 76 -26.59 -3.12 -12.00
CA PRO A 76 -26.93 -2.00 -12.88
C PRO A 76 -27.09 -0.66 -12.15
N GLU A 77 -27.61 -0.66 -10.91
CA GLU A 77 -27.75 0.55 -10.12
C GLU A 77 -26.40 1.08 -9.71
N GLU A 78 -25.51 0.22 -9.20
CA GLU A 78 -24.13 0.59 -8.83
C GLU A 78 -23.32 1.05 -10.05
N LEU A 79 -23.46 0.40 -11.20
CA LEU A 79 -22.82 0.84 -12.46
C LEU A 79 -23.31 2.22 -12.89
N SER A 80 -24.62 2.52 -12.72
CA SER A 80 -25.17 3.85 -12.98
C SER A 80 -24.55 4.91 -12.06
N ARG A 81 -24.39 4.60 -10.77
CA ARG A 81 -23.72 5.49 -9.79
C ARG A 81 -22.26 5.73 -10.15
N VAL A 82 -21.53 4.68 -10.52
CA VAL A 82 -20.12 4.80 -10.98
C VAL A 82 -20.05 5.67 -12.25
N GLN A 83 -20.97 5.50 -13.19
CA GLN A 83 -20.99 6.31 -14.40
C GLN A 83 -21.33 7.78 -14.11
N SER A 84 -22.29 8.05 -13.22
CA SER A 84 -22.60 9.41 -12.77
C SER A 84 -21.38 10.04 -12.11
N LEU A 85 -20.73 9.36 -11.16
CA LEU A 85 -19.53 9.84 -10.50
C LEU A 85 -18.40 10.14 -11.51
N LYS A 86 -18.25 9.30 -12.55
CA LYS A 86 -17.27 9.57 -13.63
C LYS A 86 -17.60 10.84 -14.39
N GLN A 87 -18.86 11.07 -14.69
CA GLN A 87 -19.31 12.30 -15.37
C GLN A 87 -19.13 13.54 -14.50
N ASP A 88 -19.38 13.45 -13.19
CA ASP A 88 -19.17 14.53 -12.23
C ASP A 88 -17.69 14.91 -12.16
N ILE A 89 -16.80 13.92 -12.03
CA ILE A 89 -15.33 14.13 -12.01
C ILE A 89 -14.87 14.81 -13.30
N ILE A 90 -15.32 14.34 -14.45
CA ILE A 90 -15.00 14.96 -15.76
C ILE A 90 -15.61 16.35 -15.87
N GLY A 91 -16.81 16.54 -15.32
CA GLY A 91 -17.53 17.81 -15.29
C GLY A 91 -16.83 18.93 -14.53
N MET A 92 -15.99 18.56 -13.54
CA MET A 92 -15.16 19.52 -12.77
C MET A 92 -14.01 20.12 -13.61
N SER A 93 -13.75 19.59 -14.82
CA SER A 93 -12.73 20.14 -15.70
C SER A 93 -13.19 21.43 -16.35
N ALA A 94 -12.29 22.40 -16.49
CA ALA A 94 -12.51 23.60 -17.30
C ALA A 94 -12.88 23.19 -18.75
N PRO A 95 -13.68 24.02 -19.46
CA PRO A 95 -14.17 23.67 -20.79
C PRO A 95 -13.11 23.19 -21.77
N GLU A 96 -11.93 23.84 -21.78
CA GLU A 96 -10.80 23.52 -22.63
C GLU A 96 -10.13 22.17 -22.30
N PHE A 97 -10.33 21.65 -21.10
CA PHE A 97 -9.78 20.35 -20.64
C PHE A 97 -10.86 19.26 -20.53
N LYS A 98 -12.11 19.58 -20.88
CA LYS A 98 -13.22 18.62 -20.79
C LYS A 98 -13.15 17.59 -21.91
N ASN A 99 -13.03 16.32 -21.55
CA ASN A 99 -12.99 15.21 -22.48
C ASN A 99 -13.69 13.97 -21.85
N ASN A 100 -14.73 13.48 -22.48
CA ASN A 100 -15.50 12.33 -21.98
C ASN A 100 -14.68 11.02 -21.96
N ASN A 101 -13.58 10.95 -22.69
CA ASN A 101 -12.64 9.82 -22.69
C ASN A 101 -11.45 10.01 -21.76
N LYS A 102 -11.48 11.05 -20.93
CA LYS A 102 -10.42 11.37 -19.95
C LYS A 102 -10.20 10.19 -19.01
N LYS A 103 -8.96 9.81 -18.81
CA LYS A 103 -8.58 8.75 -17.88
C LYS A 103 -8.53 9.27 -16.45
N ILE A 104 -9.06 8.50 -15.51
CA ILE A 104 -9.03 8.82 -14.09
C ILE A 104 -7.95 7.96 -13.44
N PHE A 105 -6.93 8.62 -12.91
CA PHE A 105 -5.90 8.02 -12.07
C PHE A 105 -6.23 8.31 -10.61
N PHE A 106 -6.32 7.29 -9.78
CA PHE A 106 -6.71 7.41 -8.39
C PHE A 106 -5.51 7.20 -7.45
N TRP A 107 -5.40 8.03 -6.45
CA TRP A 107 -4.39 7.92 -5.41
C TRP A 107 -5.09 8.02 -4.04
N ASN A 108 -5.07 6.92 -3.27
CA ASN A 108 -5.67 6.84 -1.94
C ASN A 108 -4.57 6.51 -0.93
N ASN A 109 -4.07 7.52 -0.25
CA ASN A 109 -3.04 7.41 0.76
C ASN A 109 -3.09 8.60 1.72
N ARG A 110 -2.45 8.45 2.89
CA ARG A 110 -2.15 9.57 3.75
C ARG A 110 -1.16 10.52 3.06
N ASN A 111 -1.39 11.83 3.13
CA ASN A 111 -0.43 12.84 2.68
C ASN A 111 0.76 12.88 3.65
N ALA A 112 1.69 11.97 3.49
CA ALA A 112 2.91 11.88 4.28
C ALA A 112 4.14 11.84 3.37
N ARG A 113 5.28 12.38 3.84
CA ARG A 113 6.51 12.56 3.06
C ARG A 113 6.85 11.34 2.19
N ARG A 114 6.88 10.12 2.76
CA ARG A 114 7.24 8.90 2.02
C ARG A 114 6.23 8.49 0.94
N LYS A 115 5.02 9.04 0.96
CA LYS A 115 3.95 8.76 -0.01
C LYS A 115 4.07 9.57 -1.30
N GLN A 116 4.98 10.54 -1.32
CA GLN A 116 5.34 11.34 -2.50
C GLN A 116 4.15 12.06 -3.16
N SER A 117 3.18 12.51 -2.34
CA SER A 117 1.96 13.19 -2.83
C SER A 117 2.27 14.41 -3.68
N GLY A 118 3.14 15.29 -3.20
CA GLY A 118 3.55 16.49 -3.95
C GLY A 118 4.35 16.16 -5.20
N THR A 119 5.26 15.19 -5.14
CA THR A 119 6.01 14.71 -6.31
C THR A 119 5.07 14.12 -7.36
N LEU A 120 4.05 13.37 -6.94
CA LEU A 120 3.03 12.82 -7.84
C LEU A 120 2.30 13.94 -8.60
N ILE A 121 1.84 14.98 -7.91
CA ILE A 121 1.16 16.12 -8.54
C ILE A 121 2.08 16.81 -9.55
N TRP A 122 3.31 17.10 -9.15
CA TRP A 122 4.28 17.76 -10.03
C TRP A 122 4.58 16.94 -11.27
N TRP A 123 4.95 15.66 -11.12
CA TRP A 123 5.24 14.79 -12.27
C TRP A 123 4.02 14.51 -13.15
N PHE A 124 2.83 14.45 -12.54
CA PHE A 124 1.58 14.33 -13.28
C PHE A 124 1.33 15.55 -14.17
N LYS A 125 1.60 16.76 -13.66
CA LYS A 125 1.55 18.02 -14.44
C LYS A 125 2.55 18.01 -15.59
N GLU A 126 3.82 17.70 -15.32
CA GLU A 126 4.88 17.63 -16.35
C GLU A 126 4.55 16.59 -17.45
N TRP A 127 3.93 15.50 -17.07
CA TRP A 127 3.43 14.50 -18.01
C TRP A 127 2.24 15.03 -18.83
N LEU A 128 1.27 15.72 -18.21
CA LEU A 128 0.14 16.32 -18.91
C LEU A 128 0.58 17.39 -19.91
N ASP A 129 1.62 18.17 -19.61
CA ASP A 129 2.19 19.14 -20.55
C ASP A 129 2.65 18.47 -21.86
N LYS A 130 3.06 17.21 -21.79
CA LYS A 130 3.54 16.42 -22.95
C LYS A 130 2.42 15.72 -23.71
N VAL A 131 1.38 15.24 -23.00
CA VAL A 131 0.32 14.41 -23.62
C VAL A 131 -1.00 15.15 -23.83
N GLY A 132 -1.20 16.28 -23.14
CA GLY A 132 -2.41 17.11 -23.15
C GLY A 132 -3.21 17.03 -21.86
N HIS A 133 -3.66 18.18 -21.36
CA HIS A 133 -4.40 18.33 -20.10
C HIS A 133 -5.84 17.77 -20.16
N ASP A 134 -6.33 17.47 -21.35
CA ASP A 134 -7.61 16.83 -21.61
C ASP A 134 -7.56 15.28 -21.52
N LYS A 135 -6.39 14.68 -21.36
CA LYS A 135 -6.19 13.22 -21.44
C LYS A 135 -6.44 12.52 -20.12
N ALA A 136 -6.14 13.17 -18.99
CA ALA A 136 -6.25 12.51 -17.69
C ALA A 136 -6.60 13.47 -16.55
N THR A 137 -7.13 12.90 -15.46
CA THR A 137 -7.34 13.54 -14.16
C THR A 137 -6.71 12.68 -13.09
N LEU A 138 -5.99 13.29 -12.14
CA LEU A 138 -5.54 12.67 -10.92
C LEU A 138 -6.56 12.99 -9.82
N LEU A 139 -7.24 11.96 -9.30
CA LEU A 139 -8.13 12.04 -8.17
C LEU A 139 -7.39 11.56 -6.92
N MET A 140 -7.24 12.41 -5.93
CA MET A 140 -6.54 12.11 -4.69
C MET A 140 -7.51 12.08 -3.51
N HIS A 141 -7.57 10.95 -2.79
CA HIS A 141 -8.34 10.83 -1.57
C HIS A 141 -7.39 10.88 -0.36
N THR A 142 -7.37 12.02 0.34
CA THR A 142 -6.41 12.29 1.41
C THR A 142 -6.79 13.56 2.20
N ASP A 143 -6.26 13.70 3.41
CA ASP A 143 -6.14 14.99 4.07
C ASP A 143 -5.07 15.81 3.33
N SER A 144 -5.51 16.88 2.65
CA SER A 144 -4.64 17.70 1.80
C SER A 144 -3.65 18.55 2.58
N ARG A 145 -3.87 18.74 3.90
CA ARG A 145 -3.03 19.52 4.83
C ARG A 145 -2.56 18.71 6.03
N ASP A 146 -2.35 17.38 5.85
CA ASP A 146 -1.75 16.55 6.90
C ASP A 146 -0.43 17.17 7.39
N PRO A 147 -0.23 17.32 8.73
CA PRO A 147 0.99 17.92 9.27
C PRO A 147 2.29 17.20 8.92
N HIS A 148 2.22 15.95 8.44
CA HIS A 148 3.37 15.16 8.01
C HIS A 148 3.59 15.17 6.48
N GLY A 149 2.81 15.97 5.75
CA GLY A 149 2.84 16.08 4.30
C GLY A 149 3.07 17.51 3.80
N GLN A 150 2.71 17.73 2.55
CA GLN A 150 2.74 19.05 1.91
C GLN A 150 1.35 19.70 1.96
N ASP A 151 1.28 21.05 1.87
CA ASP A 151 0.03 21.77 1.56
C ASP A 151 -0.30 21.54 0.08
N LEU A 152 -1.11 20.52 -0.20
CA LEU A 152 -1.44 20.13 -1.56
C LEU A 152 -2.27 21.19 -2.30
N PRO A 153 -3.26 21.88 -1.68
CA PRO A 153 -3.96 22.98 -2.31
C PRO A 153 -3.03 24.09 -2.81
N HIS A 154 -2.07 24.50 -1.98
CA HIS A 154 -1.09 25.52 -2.37
C HIS A 154 -0.20 25.04 -3.54
N LEU A 155 0.21 23.78 -3.52
CA LEU A 155 0.99 23.18 -4.62
C LEU A 155 0.19 23.12 -5.92
N ILE A 156 -1.08 22.71 -5.87
CA ILE A 156 -1.99 22.64 -7.02
C ILE A 156 -2.18 24.03 -7.64
N GLU A 157 -2.39 25.06 -6.80
CA GLU A 157 -2.49 26.45 -7.25
C GLU A 157 -1.19 26.92 -7.90
N HIS A 158 -0.04 26.70 -7.25
CA HIS A 158 1.28 27.08 -7.77
C HIS A 158 1.59 26.43 -9.13
N LEU A 159 1.22 25.17 -9.32
CA LEU A 159 1.43 24.44 -10.56
C LEU A 159 0.36 24.70 -11.62
N GLY A 160 -0.72 25.42 -11.28
CA GLY A 160 -1.80 25.74 -12.22
C GLY A 160 -2.62 24.53 -12.68
N VAL A 161 -2.75 23.48 -11.83
CA VAL A 161 -3.45 22.22 -12.19
C VAL A 161 -4.78 22.02 -11.48
N GLY A 162 -5.37 23.10 -10.92
CA GLY A 162 -6.66 23.08 -10.22
C GLY A 162 -7.89 23.06 -11.14
N ASN A 163 -7.72 23.13 -12.46
CA ASN A 163 -8.81 23.21 -13.44
C ASN A 163 -9.32 21.83 -13.90
N GLY A 164 -9.38 20.85 -12.98
CA GLY A 164 -9.82 19.49 -13.26
C GLY A 164 -8.72 18.51 -13.65
N GLN A 165 -7.44 18.93 -13.61
CA GLN A 165 -6.30 18.02 -13.79
C GLN A 165 -6.02 17.25 -12.49
N VAL A 166 -6.06 17.94 -11.34
CA VAL A 166 -5.92 17.34 -10.01
C VAL A 166 -7.15 17.69 -9.18
N LEU A 167 -7.79 16.68 -8.61
CA LEU A 167 -8.97 16.82 -7.75
C LEU A 167 -8.68 16.16 -6.41
N ILE A 168 -9.12 16.77 -5.32
CA ILE A 168 -8.94 16.25 -3.96
C ILE A 168 -10.29 15.91 -3.35
N SER A 169 -10.36 14.73 -2.72
CA SER A 169 -11.45 14.27 -1.87
C SER A 169 -10.93 14.14 -0.44
N GLU A 170 -11.39 14.99 0.47
CA GLU A 170 -10.86 15.08 1.86
C GLU A 170 -11.74 14.41 2.90
N ASN A 171 -13.05 14.32 2.65
CA ASN A 171 -13.97 13.77 3.64
C ASN A 171 -13.79 12.27 3.82
N LYS A 172 -13.87 11.80 5.08
CA LYS A 172 -14.04 10.37 5.33
C LYS A 172 -15.33 9.91 4.66
N ILE A 173 -15.20 8.88 3.84
CA ILE A 173 -16.31 8.26 3.13
C ILE A 173 -16.50 6.82 3.60
N PRO A 174 -17.73 6.28 3.52
CA PRO A 174 -17.98 4.86 3.77
C PRO A 174 -17.12 3.96 2.85
N PRO A 175 -16.76 2.74 3.29
CA PRO A 175 -15.99 1.81 2.46
C PRO A 175 -16.63 1.50 1.11
N GLU A 176 -17.97 1.50 1.02
CA GLU A 176 -18.72 1.29 -0.21
C GLU A 176 -18.53 2.43 -1.21
N ASP A 177 -18.46 3.68 -0.72
CA ASP A 177 -18.17 4.84 -1.56
C ASP A 177 -16.73 4.84 -2.03
N LEU A 178 -15.79 4.43 -1.17
CA LEU A 178 -14.39 4.23 -1.55
C LEU A 178 -14.27 3.13 -2.62
N ALA A 179 -15.02 2.04 -2.50
CA ALA A 179 -15.08 0.99 -3.52
C ALA A 179 -15.60 1.54 -4.86
N ARG A 180 -16.59 2.47 -4.86
CA ARG A 180 -17.04 3.16 -6.08
C ARG A 180 -15.93 4.02 -6.69
N MET A 181 -15.11 4.70 -5.87
CA MET A 181 -13.96 5.47 -6.36
C MET A 181 -12.92 4.59 -7.06
N TYR A 182 -12.64 3.39 -6.54
CA TYR A 182 -11.79 2.42 -7.24
C TYR A 182 -12.43 1.94 -8.54
N ASN A 183 -13.74 1.67 -8.55
CA ASN A 183 -14.45 1.23 -9.76
C ASN A 183 -14.58 2.33 -10.84
N VAL A 184 -14.55 3.61 -10.47
CA VAL A 184 -14.58 4.74 -11.43
C VAL A 184 -13.21 5.01 -12.02
N ALA A 185 -12.15 4.71 -11.28
CA ALA A 185 -10.77 4.92 -11.71
C ALA A 185 -10.37 3.97 -12.85
N ASP A 186 -9.61 4.47 -13.78
CA ASP A 186 -8.96 3.64 -14.81
C ASP A 186 -7.67 2.99 -14.27
N TRP A 187 -6.96 3.64 -13.33
CA TRP A 187 -5.74 3.16 -12.71
C TRP A 187 -5.63 3.68 -11.27
N THR A 188 -5.06 2.89 -10.37
CA THR A 188 -4.63 3.38 -9.07
C THR A 188 -3.11 3.50 -9.04
N ILE A 189 -2.60 4.62 -8.49
CA ILE A 189 -1.16 4.92 -8.45
C ILE A 189 -0.68 4.87 -7.00
N ASN A 190 0.48 4.27 -6.76
CA ASN A 190 1.22 4.36 -5.51
C ASN A 190 2.73 4.43 -5.77
N ILE A 191 3.30 5.63 -5.74
CA ILE A 191 4.74 5.87 -5.91
C ILE A 191 5.46 6.08 -4.58
N SER A 192 4.96 5.49 -3.50
CA SER A 192 5.60 5.58 -2.18
C SER A 192 7.05 5.11 -2.23
N ASP A 193 7.93 5.80 -1.49
CA ASP A 193 9.34 5.41 -1.35
C ASP A 193 9.54 4.17 -0.49
N ALA A 194 8.54 3.85 0.32
CA ALA A 194 8.45 2.67 1.18
C ALA A 194 6.98 2.36 1.49
N GLU A 195 6.61 1.07 1.46
CA GLU A 195 5.25 0.62 1.74
C GLU A 195 5.25 -0.77 2.38
N GLY A 196 4.87 -0.85 3.65
CA GLY A 196 4.85 -2.11 4.40
C GLY A 196 3.95 -3.16 3.77
N PHE A 197 2.77 -2.74 3.34
CA PHE A 197 1.84 -3.64 2.67
C PHE A 197 1.11 -2.98 1.48
N GLY A 198 0.33 -1.90 1.71
CA GLY A 198 -0.41 -1.20 0.65
C GLY A 198 -1.84 -1.71 0.47
N LEU A 199 -2.69 -1.53 1.50
CA LEU A 199 -4.11 -1.93 1.41
C LEU A 199 -4.83 -1.29 0.23
N ALA A 200 -4.59 -0.01 -0.03
CA ALA A 200 -5.23 0.74 -1.12
C ALA A 200 -5.02 0.10 -2.51
N THR A 201 -3.86 -0.49 -2.75
CA THR A 201 -3.56 -1.17 -4.02
C THR A 201 -4.27 -2.52 -4.13
N LEU A 202 -4.41 -3.26 -3.03
CA LEU A 202 -5.20 -4.49 -3.01
C LEU A 202 -6.70 -4.23 -3.14
N GLU A 203 -7.23 -3.20 -2.47
CA GLU A 203 -8.62 -2.74 -2.64
C GLU A 203 -8.91 -2.41 -4.11
N SER A 204 -7.99 -1.71 -4.75
CA SER A 204 -8.04 -1.39 -6.18
C SER A 204 -8.11 -2.64 -7.06
N LEU A 205 -7.19 -3.59 -6.85
CA LEU A 205 -7.17 -4.85 -7.61
C LEU A 205 -8.44 -5.68 -7.37
N SER A 206 -8.94 -5.71 -6.14
CA SER A 206 -10.20 -6.37 -5.79
C SER A 206 -11.39 -5.76 -6.54
N CYS A 207 -11.41 -4.43 -6.69
CA CYS A 207 -12.38 -3.70 -7.50
C CYS A 207 -12.18 -3.88 -9.03
N GLY A 208 -11.09 -4.52 -9.45
CA GLY A 208 -10.76 -4.76 -10.85
C GLY A 208 -10.04 -3.61 -11.54
N THR A 209 -9.50 -2.67 -10.77
CA THR A 209 -8.73 -1.54 -11.28
C THR A 209 -7.24 -1.83 -11.15
N PRO A 210 -6.50 -1.93 -12.29
CA PRO A 210 -5.07 -2.19 -12.29
C PRO A 210 -4.27 -1.07 -11.62
N ILE A 211 -3.06 -1.41 -11.15
CA ILE A 211 -2.22 -0.52 -10.34
C ILE A 211 -0.94 -0.11 -11.07
N ILE A 212 -0.42 1.07 -10.71
CA ILE A 212 0.91 1.56 -11.11
C ILE A 212 1.66 1.83 -9.82
N VAL A 213 2.73 1.09 -9.55
CA VAL A 213 3.40 1.12 -8.25
C VAL A 213 4.91 1.19 -8.36
N ASN A 214 5.56 1.85 -7.39
CA ASN A 214 6.97 1.66 -7.12
C ASN A 214 7.22 0.23 -6.63
N MET A 215 8.24 -0.45 -7.16
CA MET A 215 8.62 -1.82 -6.75
C MET A 215 9.36 -1.80 -5.41
N THR A 216 8.62 -1.47 -4.34
CA THR A 216 9.12 -1.39 -2.96
C THR A 216 8.19 -2.12 -1.98
N GLY A 217 8.75 -2.68 -0.93
CA GLY A 217 8.03 -3.33 0.16
C GLY A 217 6.99 -4.33 -0.32
N GLY A 218 5.79 -4.29 0.28
CA GLY A 218 4.67 -5.16 -0.06
C GLY A 218 4.04 -4.92 -1.44
N LEU A 219 4.29 -3.76 -2.07
CA LEU A 219 3.75 -3.49 -3.41
C LEU A 219 4.29 -4.44 -4.48
N GLN A 220 5.49 -4.98 -4.29
CA GLN A 220 6.13 -5.91 -5.20
C GLN A 220 5.30 -7.19 -5.38
N GLU A 221 4.79 -7.76 -4.29
CA GLU A 221 3.99 -8.99 -4.33
C GLU A 221 2.52 -8.76 -4.70
N GLN A 222 2.09 -7.48 -4.79
CA GLN A 222 0.74 -7.13 -5.19
C GLN A 222 0.60 -6.87 -6.67
N VAL A 223 1.61 -6.29 -7.32
CA VAL A 223 1.56 -5.94 -8.75
C VAL A 223 1.82 -7.12 -9.66
N THR A 224 2.45 -8.17 -9.14
CA THR A 224 2.77 -9.40 -9.89
C THR A 224 2.85 -10.62 -8.97
N ASP A 225 2.55 -11.79 -9.51
CA ASP A 225 2.80 -13.10 -8.90
C ASP A 225 4.12 -13.74 -9.38
N GLY A 226 4.94 -12.98 -10.12
CA GLY A 226 6.18 -13.44 -10.77
C GLY A 226 5.97 -13.93 -12.21
N THR A 227 4.74 -14.24 -12.60
CA THR A 227 4.37 -14.68 -13.96
C THR A 227 3.44 -13.68 -14.63
N ASN A 228 2.41 -13.28 -13.92
CA ASN A 228 1.38 -12.36 -14.40
C ASN A 228 1.57 -10.97 -13.78
N TRP A 229 1.19 -9.95 -14.53
CA TRP A 229 1.20 -8.56 -14.08
C TRP A 229 -0.23 -8.02 -13.99
N PHE A 230 -0.55 -7.44 -12.83
CA PHE A 230 -1.87 -6.87 -12.55
C PHE A 230 -1.90 -5.35 -12.71
N GLY A 231 -0.85 -4.81 -13.30
CA GLY A 231 -0.61 -3.41 -13.53
C GLY A 231 0.82 -3.17 -14.01
N PHE A 232 1.42 -2.08 -13.57
CA PHE A 232 2.81 -1.71 -13.90
C PHE A 232 3.62 -1.51 -12.63
N GLY A 233 4.71 -2.28 -12.49
CA GLY A 233 5.76 -2.06 -11.51
C GLY A 233 6.83 -1.14 -12.11
N ILE A 234 7.20 -0.10 -11.39
CA ILE A 234 8.29 0.81 -11.74
C ILE A 234 9.47 0.47 -10.85
N GLU A 235 10.56 0.01 -11.45
CA GLU A 235 11.77 -0.31 -10.70
C GLU A 235 12.44 0.95 -10.15
N PRO A 236 12.85 0.96 -8.87
CA PRO A 236 13.61 2.06 -8.30
C PRO A 236 14.94 2.30 -9.05
N THR A 237 15.22 3.55 -9.37
CA THR A 237 16.46 3.94 -10.05
C THR A 237 17.54 4.47 -9.09
N SER A 238 17.14 4.80 -7.87
CA SER A 238 18.03 5.28 -6.81
C SER A 238 17.50 4.94 -5.44
N LYS A 239 18.36 5.07 -4.43
CA LYS A 239 18.02 4.94 -3.02
C LYS A 239 18.47 6.16 -2.24
N THR A 240 17.68 6.54 -1.25
CA THR A 240 18.02 7.63 -0.34
C THR A 240 18.14 7.08 1.06
N VAL A 241 19.22 7.45 1.78
CA VAL A 241 19.36 7.13 3.21
C VAL A 241 18.56 8.15 4.01
N ILE A 242 17.67 7.66 4.86
CA ILE A 242 16.95 8.47 5.85
C ILE A 242 17.04 7.80 7.21
N GLY A 243 16.66 8.52 8.26
CA GLY A 243 16.64 7.96 9.61
C GLY A 243 16.32 9.00 10.68
N SER A 244 16.37 8.55 11.91
CA SER A 244 16.22 9.32 13.14
C SER A 244 17.04 8.67 14.25
N LEU A 245 17.04 9.25 15.44
CA LEU A 245 17.70 8.64 16.61
C LEU A 245 17.09 7.26 16.96
N GLN A 246 15.78 7.08 16.75
CA GLN A 246 15.09 5.82 17.03
C GLN A 246 15.25 4.80 15.89
N VAL A 247 15.38 5.26 14.66
CA VAL A 247 15.63 4.45 13.47
C VAL A 247 16.91 4.97 12.81
N PRO A 248 18.08 4.43 13.17
CA PRO A 248 19.38 5.02 12.81
C PRO A 248 19.54 5.29 11.31
N TYR A 249 19.11 4.37 10.48
CA TYR A 249 19.08 4.52 9.03
C TYR A 249 18.19 3.46 8.37
N ILE A 250 17.56 3.85 7.26
CA ILE A 250 16.87 2.98 6.33
C ILE A 250 17.11 3.47 4.90
N TYR A 251 16.89 2.62 3.92
CA TYR A 251 16.87 3.02 2.51
C TYR A 251 15.42 3.24 2.06
N GLU A 252 15.19 4.32 1.36
CA GLU A 252 13.96 4.56 0.62
C GLU A 252 14.22 4.39 -0.86
N ASP A 253 13.32 3.67 -1.52
CA ASP A 253 13.40 3.35 -2.94
C ASP A 253 12.81 4.49 -3.76
N ARG A 254 13.59 5.08 -4.68
CA ARG A 254 13.20 6.23 -5.50
C ARG A 254 13.11 5.84 -6.96
N ILE A 255 11.95 6.08 -7.57
CA ILE A 255 11.79 6.00 -9.03
C ILE A 255 12.22 7.29 -9.70
N SER A 256 12.51 7.25 -10.99
CA SER A 256 12.76 8.45 -11.79
C SER A 256 11.46 9.03 -12.36
N GLN A 257 11.46 10.35 -12.58
CA GLN A 257 10.37 11.01 -13.31
C GLN A 257 10.21 10.43 -14.72
N ALA A 258 11.31 10.13 -15.38
CA ALA A 258 11.30 9.57 -16.75
C ALA A 258 10.58 8.21 -16.79
N ASP A 259 10.84 7.32 -15.81
CA ASP A 259 10.13 6.05 -15.74
C ASP A 259 8.68 6.22 -15.34
N PHE A 260 8.36 7.12 -14.40
CA PHE A 260 6.97 7.47 -14.08
C PHE A 260 6.21 7.89 -15.35
N GLU A 261 6.68 8.88 -16.09
CA GLU A 261 6.04 9.36 -17.32
C GLU A 261 5.91 8.28 -18.40
N LYS A 262 6.92 7.42 -18.54
CA LYS A 262 6.90 6.26 -19.45
C LYS A 262 5.73 5.31 -19.10
N TYR A 263 5.57 4.96 -17.82
CA TYR A 263 4.51 4.05 -17.41
C TYR A 263 3.13 4.72 -17.41
N MET A 264 3.02 6.01 -17.11
CA MET A 264 1.79 6.80 -17.28
C MET A 264 1.35 6.81 -18.75
N THR A 265 2.29 7.02 -19.67
CA THR A 265 2.02 6.99 -21.12
C THR A 265 1.61 5.58 -21.58
N LYS A 266 2.24 4.53 -21.02
CA LYS A 266 1.87 3.13 -21.28
C LYS A 266 0.45 2.85 -20.79
N ALA A 267 0.09 3.32 -19.60
CA ALA A 267 -1.25 3.20 -19.03
C ALA A 267 -2.31 3.88 -19.90
N LEU A 268 -2.03 5.11 -20.35
CA LEU A 268 -2.91 5.86 -21.25
C LEU A 268 -3.17 5.12 -22.57
N LYS A 269 -2.16 4.43 -23.10
CA LYS A 269 -2.21 3.70 -24.38
C LYS A 269 -2.58 2.23 -24.25
N THR A 270 -2.87 1.74 -23.04
CA THR A 270 -3.19 0.33 -22.80
C THR A 270 -4.47 -0.06 -23.53
N SER A 271 -4.39 -1.11 -24.34
CA SER A 271 -5.55 -1.63 -25.08
C SER A 271 -6.61 -2.21 -24.12
N LYS A 272 -7.88 -2.14 -24.52
CA LYS A 272 -8.99 -2.72 -23.75
C LYS A 272 -8.75 -4.19 -23.40
N LYS A 273 -8.17 -4.98 -24.33
CA LYS A 273 -7.86 -6.41 -24.11
C LYS A 273 -6.79 -6.57 -23.00
N ALA A 274 -5.71 -5.82 -23.06
CA ALA A 274 -4.63 -5.88 -22.06
C ALA A 274 -5.14 -5.41 -20.69
N TYR A 275 -5.87 -4.30 -20.63
CA TYR A 275 -6.51 -3.79 -19.42
C TYR A 275 -7.42 -4.84 -18.77
N THR A 276 -8.34 -5.41 -19.56
CA THR A 276 -9.29 -6.44 -19.06
C THR A 276 -8.56 -7.67 -18.53
N ASN A 277 -7.44 -8.04 -19.15
CA ASN A 277 -6.62 -9.17 -18.67
C ASN A 277 -5.99 -8.84 -17.31
N MET A 278 -5.33 -7.70 -17.17
CA MET A 278 -4.75 -7.25 -15.88
C MET A 278 -5.81 -7.18 -14.79
N SER A 279 -6.97 -6.58 -15.09
CA SER A 279 -8.12 -6.48 -14.18
C SER A 279 -8.58 -7.84 -13.66
N LYS A 280 -8.82 -8.80 -14.56
CA LYS A 280 -9.28 -10.16 -14.18
C LYS A 280 -8.22 -10.91 -13.37
N GLN A 281 -6.97 -10.82 -13.78
CA GLN A 281 -5.87 -11.49 -13.07
C GLN A 281 -5.62 -10.87 -11.71
N GLY A 282 -5.71 -9.53 -11.57
CA GLY A 282 -5.60 -8.83 -10.30
C GLY A 282 -6.70 -9.23 -9.32
N GLN A 283 -7.97 -9.27 -9.78
CA GLN A 283 -9.09 -9.75 -8.97
C GLN A 283 -8.86 -11.20 -8.50
N LYS A 284 -8.39 -12.08 -9.40
CA LYS A 284 -8.09 -13.46 -9.05
C LYS A 284 -6.97 -13.53 -8.02
N HIS A 285 -5.90 -12.77 -8.20
CA HIS A 285 -4.76 -12.72 -7.28
C HIS A 285 -5.19 -12.32 -5.86
N VAL A 286 -6.01 -11.26 -5.72
CA VAL A 286 -6.55 -10.85 -4.42
C VAL A 286 -7.45 -11.91 -3.83
N LYS A 287 -8.36 -12.49 -4.63
CA LYS A 287 -9.26 -13.55 -4.16
C LYS A 287 -8.52 -14.78 -3.65
N ASP A 288 -7.44 -15.17 -4.33
CA ASP A 288 -6.71 -16.40 -3.99
C ASP A 288 -5.73 -16.21 -2.81
N ASN A 289 -5.17 -15.00 -2.64
CA ASN A 289 -4.06 -14.79 -1.70
C ASN A 289 -4.37 -13.81 -0.56
N TYR A 290 -5.39 -12.95 -0.68
CA TYR A 290 -5.65 -11.85 0.25
C TYR A 290 -7.13 -11.74 0.63
N ASN A 291 -7.84 -12.87 0.71
CA ASN A 291 -9.25 -12.89 1.14
C ASN A 291 -9.37 -13.06 2.67
N PHE A 292 -10.46 -12.53 3.24
CA PHE A 292 -10.68 -12.55 4.68
C PHE A 292 -10.84 -13.95 5.26
N GLU A 293 -11.49 -14.87 4.56
CA GLU A 293 -11.72 -16.23 5.05
C GLU A 293 -10.38 -16.96 5.27
N THR A 294 -9.47 -16.90 4.28
CA THR A 294 -8.13 -17.46 4.43
C THR A 294 -7.35 -16.74 5.54
N TYR A 295 -7.44 -15.42 5.63
CA TYR A 295 -6.76 -14.62 6.65
C TYR A 295 -7.22 -15.00 8.06
N GLU A 296 -8.51 -15.11 8.30
CA GLU A 296 -9.08 -15.53 9.58
C GLU A 296 -8.66 -16.94 9.95
N ASN A 297 -8.76 -17.89 9.02
CA ASN A 297 -8.38 -19.29 9.24
C ASN A 297 -6.88 -19.41 9.56
N GLU A 298 -6.01 -18.72 8.84
CA GLU A 298 -4.56 -18.73 9.10
C GLU A 298 -4.22 -18.07 10.44
N TRP A 299 -4.94 -17.02 10.85
CA TRP A 299 -4.77 -16.45 12.19
C TRP A 299 -5.21 -17.40 13.28
N VAL A 300 -6.39 -18.02 13.16
CA VAL A 300 -6.88 -19.02 14.13
C VAL A 300 -5.86 -20.15 14.27
N LYS A 301 -5.44 -20.74 13.13
CA LYS A 301 -4.42 -21.78 13.12
C LYS A 301 -3.11 -21.32 13.79
N THR A 302 -2.63 -20.12 13.44
CA THR A 302 -1.39 -19.57 14.02
C THR A 302 -1.51 -19.39 15.53
N MET A 303 -2.67 -18.93 16.04
CA MET A 303 -2.92 -18.77 17.47
C MET A 303 -3.04 -20.10 18.19
N ASP A 304 -3.71 -21.10 17.60
CA ASP A 304 -3.86 -22.44 18.18
C ASP A 304 -2.50 -23.14 18.29
N GLU A 305 -1.73 -23.20 17.20
CA GLU A 305 -0.38 -23.76 17.18
C GLU A 305 0.55 -23.05 18.16
N PHE A 306 0.46 -21.73 18.24
CA PHE A 306 1.26 -20.92 19.15
C PHE A 306 0.89 -21.20 20.61
N THR A 307 -0.40 -21.30 20.92
CA THR A 307 -0.90 -21.62 22.28
C THR A 307 -0.51 -23.05 22.67
N GLU A 308 -0.58 -23.99 21.74
CA GLU A 308 -0.10 -25.34 22.00
C GLU A 308 1.39 -25.40 22.36
N GLN A 309 2.22 -24.64 21.65
CA GLN A 309 3.67 -24.62 21.84
C GLN A 309 4.12 -23.80 23.07
N LYS A 310 3.53 -22.63 23.27
CA LYS A 310 3.97 -21.63 24.26
C LYS A 310 3.08 -21.54 25.49
N GLY A 311 1.90 -22.18 25.47
CA GLY A 311 0.89 -22.07 26.51
C GLY A 311 0.09 -20.76 26.44
N SER A 312 -0.75 -20.57 27.44
CA SER A 312 -1.50 -19.34 27.71
C SER A 312 -0.92 -18.61 28.92
N TRP A 313 -1.59 -17.60 29.41
CA TRP A 313 -1.28 -16.97 30.70
C TRP A 313 -1.38 -17.91 31.91
N GLU A 314 -2.20 -18.98 31.81
CA GLU A 314 -2.37 -19.98 32.86
C GLU A 314 -1.37 -21.13 32.75
N THR A 315 -0.90 -21.39 31.54
CA THR A 315 -0.11 -22.59 31.20
C THR A 315 1.18 -22.24 30.45
N ARG A 316 1.78 -21.09 30.75
CA ARG A 316 3.00 -20.61 30.06
C ARG A 316 4.09 -21.68 29.98
N LYS A 317 4.60 -21.94 28.77
CA LYS A 317 5.60 -22.96 28.49
C LYS A 317 6.86 -22.34 27.86
N GLY A 318 8.01 -22.94 28.18
CA GLY A 318 9.24 -22.73 27.43
C GLY A 318 9.93 -21.38 27.56
N TYR A 319 9.47 -20.49 28.44
CA TYR A 319 10.15 -19.24 28.72
C TYR A 319 10.95 -19.33 30.01
N LYS A 320 12.22 -18.97 29.94
CA LYS A 320 13.09 -18.86 31.11
C LYS A 320 13.38 -17.38 31.36
N GLN A 321 12.88 -16.87 32.46
CA GLN A 321 13.14 -15.50 32.89
C GLN A 321 14.63 -15.29 33.13
N TRP A 322 15.16 -14.20 32.62
CA TRP A 322 16.54 -13.79 32.84
C TRP A 322 16.59 -12.74 33.96
N HIS A 323 17.71 -12.68 34.64
CA HIS A 323 17.95 -11.72 35.69
C HIS A 323 19.26 -10.98 35.40
N LEU A 324 19.27 -9.67 35.61
CA LEU A 324 20.49 -8.87 35.59
C LEU A 324 21.34 -9.27 36.79
N MET A 325 22.57 -9.68 36.53
CA MET A 325 23.60 -9.81 37.59
C MET A 325 24.54 -8.61 37.48
N GLU A 326 24.69 -7.87 38.57
CA GLU A 326 25.71 -6.86 38.70
C GLU A 326 27.03 -7.59 38.90
N VAL A 327 27.96 -7.41 37.97
CA VAL A 327 29.33 -7.98 38.10
C VAL A 327 30.19 -6.86 38.66
N ALA A 328 30.62 -7.04 39.89
CA ALA A 328 31.51 -6.09 40.57
C ALA A 328 32.92 -6.08 39.96
#